data_1ea6e383c68344ca1ae25a9fa0d144e6
#
_entry.id   1ea6e383c68344ca1ae25a9fa0d144e6
#
_cell.length_a   1.000
_cell.length_b   1.000
_cell.length_c   1.000
_cell.angle_alpha   90.00
_cell.angle_beta   90.00
_cell.angle_gamma   90.00
#
_symmetry.space_group_name_H-M   'P 1'
#
loop_
_entity.id
_entity.type
_entity.pdbx_description
1 polymer ?
#
loop_
_entity_poly.entity_id
_entity_poly.type
_entity_poly.pdbx_seq_one_letter_code
_entity_poly.pdbx_strand_id
1 'polypeptide(L)'
;RDVAPSRGLGDVYKRQDTVAVRMPNHPVALDLIRKSGCLIAAPSANTSGRPSPTEASHVAEDLSGRIAMILDGGPVGIGIESTIIDLTESKPMVLRPGYITPQMLSEVLGEEVIIDPGIIAADDTRKPKAPGMKYKHYAPKADMVIVDGSSAAVISRINALVHEKQENGKKVAVIATEETRSSYHADVILSMGSRSNE
;
A
#
# COMPACT_ATOMS: atom_id res chain seq x y z
N ARG A 1 17.42 -9.50 12.95
CA ARG A 1 18.69 -8.83 12.81
C ARG A 1 18.50 -7.32 12.74
N ASP A 2 17.74 -6.93 11.92
CA ASP A 2 17.32 -5.56 11.90
C ASP A 2 16.38 -5.24 12.97
N VAL A 3 16.34 -6.19 13.64
CA VAL A 3 15.89 -6.06 14.92
C VAL A 3 16.86 -5.34 15.79
N ALA A 4 18.07 -5.40 15.51
CA ALA A 4 18.90 -4.35 15.97
C ALA A 4 18.33 -3.19 15.26
N PRO A 5 17.38 -2.83 15.89
CA PRO A 5 16.29 -2.27 15.19
C PRO A 5 16.62 -1.01 14.54
N SER A 6 17.34 -0.37 15.13
CA SER A 6 17.84 0.85 14.62
C SER A 6 18.85 0.67 13.51
N ARG A 7 19.37 -0.52 13.31
CA ARG A 7 20.37 -0.70 12.27
C ARG A 7 19.77 -0.82 10.89
N GLY A 8 18.70 -1.52 10.75
CA GLY A 8 18.03 -1.57 9.47
C GLY A 8 17.42 -0.25 9.09
N LEU A 9 16.53 0.23 9.91
CA LEU A 9 15.80 1.46 9.67
C LEU A 9 16.54 2.71 10.17
N GLY A 10 17.16 2.62 11.33
CA GLY A 10 17.84 3.73 11.94
C GLY A 10 19.13 4.15 11.23
N ASP A 11 19.83 3.25 10.54
CA ASP A 11 20.98 3.62 9.73
C ASP A 11 20.58 4.27 8.42
N VAL A 12 19.44 3.92 7.89
CA VAL A 12 18.89 4.54 6.68
C VAL A 12 18.33 5.93 6.99
N TYR A 13 17.68 6.09 8.13
CA TYR A 13 17.05 7.35 8.57
C TYR A 13 17.85 8.06 9.65
N LYS A 14 19.11 7.82 9.68
CA LYS A 14 20.11 8.25 10.66
C LYS A 14 19.72 9.44 11.53
N ARG A 15 19.66 9.18 12.85
CA ARG A 15 19.62 10.21 13.91
C ARG A 15 18.31 10.99 13.97
N GLN A 16 17.21 10.28 13.85
CA GLN A 16 15.93 10.84 14.22
C GLN A 16 15.71 10.57 15.72
N ASP A 17 15.30 11.60 16.44
CA ASP A 17 14.94 11.51 17.85
C ASP A 17 13.54 10.90 18.04
N THR A 18 13.00 10.29 16.99
CA THR A 18 11.64 9.75 16.92
C THR A 18 11.63 8.29 16.49
N VAL A 19 10.59 7.57 16.87
CA VAL A 19 10.34 6.18 16.50
C VAL A 19 8.94 6.01 15.94
N ALA A 20 8.80 5.22 14.89
CA ALA A 20 7.48 4.85 14.36
C ALA A 20 6.93 3.64 15.12
N VAL A 21 5.75 3.79 15.70
CA VAL A 21 5.02 2.73 16.38
C VAL A 21 3.85 2.29 15.50
N ARG A 22 3.69 0.97 15.33
CA ARG A 22 2.55 0.40 14.61
C ARG A 22 1.58 -0.24 15.61
N MET A 23 0.30 0.06 15.44
CA MET A 23 -0.80 -0.58 16.15
C MET A 23 -1.61 -1.43 15.16
N PRO A 24 -1.38 -2.73 15.04
CA PRO A 24 -2.19 -3.59 14.20
C PRO A 24 -3.58 -3.81 14.83
N ASN A 25 -4.61 -3.98 14.00
CA ASN A 25 -5.94 -4.39 14.44
C ASN A 25 -6.23 -5.89 14.23
N HIS A 26 -5.29 -6.62 13.62
CA HIS A 26 -5.46 -8.04 13.31
C HIS A 26 -5.28 -8.92 14.57
N PRO A 27 -6.22 -9.81 14.90
CA PRO A 27 -6.20 -10.57 16.16
C PRO A 27 -4.97 -11.47 16.28
N VAL A 28 -4.56 -12.16 15.22
CA VAL A 28 -3.36 -13.02 15.24
C VAL A 28 -2.11 -12.20 15.50
N ALA A 29 -1.97 -11.04 14.88
CA ALA A 29 -0.82 -10.14 15.09
C ALA A 29 -0.80 -9.61 16.53
N LEU A 30 -1.95 -9.20 17.07
CA LEU A 30 -2.06 -8.74 18.47
C LEU A 30 -1.73 -9.84 19.46
N ASP A 31 -2.20 -11.06 19.21
CA ASP A 31 -1.93 -12.20 20.07
C ASP A 31 -0.44 -12.59 20.05
N LEU A 32 0.19 -12.56 18.87
CA LEU A 32 1.61 -12.78 18.75
C LEU A 32 2.41 -11.75 19.56
N ILE A 33 2.07 -10.47 19.43
CA ILE A 33 2.73 -9.40 20.19
C ILE A 33 2.57 -9.60 21.69
N ARG A 34 1.32 -9.88 22.14
CA ARG A 34 1.05 -10.08 23.59
C ARG A 34 1.76 -11.30 24.15
N LYS A 35 1.72 -12.44 23.42
CA LYS A 35 2.28 -13.70 23.90
C LYS A 35 3.79 -13.79 23.80
N SER A 36 4.40 -13.05 22.88
CA SER A 36 5.86 -13.01 22.76
C SER A 36 6.55 -12.32 23.95
N GLY A 37 5.86 -11.38 24.60
CA GLY A 37 6.45 -10.55 25.65
C GLY A 37 7.59 -9.63 25.17
N CYS A 38 7.75 -9.47 23.86
CA CYS A 38 8.84 -8.74 23.23
C CYS A 38 8.32 -7.56 22.41
N LEU A 39 9.16 -6.55 22.23
CA LEU A 39 8.97 -5.53 21.21
C LEU A 39 9.31 -6.15 19.85
N ILE A 40 8.40 -6.00 18.88
CA ILE A 40 8.56 -6.58 17.55
C ILE A 40 8.82 -5.46 16.55
N ALA A 41 9.95 -5.54 15.84
CA ALA A 41 10.22 -4.70 14.69
C ALA A 41 9.95 -5.50 13.42
N ALA A 42 9.10 -4.99 12.54
CA ALA A 42 8.67 -5.72 11.35
C ALA A 42 8.53 -4.80 10.13
N PRO A 43 9.19 -5.13 9.00
CA PRO A 43 8.88 -4.57 7.70
C PRO A 43 7.67 -5.29 7.07
N SER A 44 7.31 -4.91 5.83
CA SER A 44 6.42 -5.72 5.00
C SER A 44 7.08 -7.06 4.63
N ALA A 45 6.26 -8.12 4.53
CA ALA A 45 6.73 -9.49 4.32
C ALA A 45 6.89 -9.83 2.82
N ASN A 46 7.62 -8.98 2.09
CA ASN A 46 7.91 -9.12 0.67
C ASN A 46 9.40 -8.88 0.37
N THR A 47 9.85 -9.28 -0.80
CA THR A 47 11.15 -8.86 -1.31
C THR A 47 11.11 -7.40 -1.75
N SER A 48 12.25 -6.71 -1.66
CA SER A 48 12.33 -5.27 -1.97
C SER A 48 11.82 -4.95 -3.38
N GLY A 49 11.01 -3.90 -3.49
CA GLY A 49 10.43 -3.44 -4.76
C GLY A 49 9.13 -4.13 -5.17
N ARG A 50 8.73 -5.23 -4.53
CA ARG A 50 7.44 -5.89 -4.78
C ARG A 50 6.31 -5.25 -3.97
N PRO A 51 5.05 -5.40 -4.41
CA PRO A 51 3.89 -5.01 -3.61
C PRO A 51 3.86 -5.71 -2.25
N SER A 52 3.28 -5.06 -1.25
CA SER A 52 3.04 -5.69 0.05
C SER A 52 2.09 -6.88 -0.10
N PRO A 53 2.35 -8.01 0.56
CA PRO A 53 1.51 -9.20 0.44
C PRO A 53 0.14 -8.97 1.10
N THR A 54 -0.89 -9.51 0.48
CA THR A 54 -2.27 -9.49 0.97
C THR A 54 -2.78 -10.87 1.38
N GLU A 55 -2.01 -11.92 1.10
CA GLU A 55 -2.28 -13.31 1.47
C GLU A 55 -0.98 -14.03 1.84
N ALA A 56 -1.08 -15.11 2.61
CA ALA A 56 0.06 -15.93 3.01
C ALA A 56 0.79 -16.56 1.81
N SER A 57 0.07 -16.86 0.73
CA SER A 57 0.63 -17.36 -0.53
C SER A 57 1.65 -16.39 -1.14
N HIS A 58 1.39 -15.08 -1.10
CA HIS A 58 2.33 -14.06 -1.58
C HIS A 58 3.60 -14.02 -0.73
N VAL A 59 3.46 -14.18 0.60
CA VAL A 59 4.61 -14.28 1.51
C VAL A 59 5.43 -15.53 1.22
N ALA A 60 4.76 -16.66 0.99
CA ALA A 60 5.42 -17.92 0.67
C ALA A 60 6.18 -17.82 -0.68
N GLU A 61 5.59 -17.19 -1.70
CA GLU A 61 6.26 -16.96 -2.98
C GLU A 61 7.57 -16.17 -2.82
N ASP A 62 7.56 -15.15 -1.97
CA ASP A 62 8.71 -14.25 -1.81
C ASP A 62 9.77 -14.77 -0.82
N LEU A 63 9.36 -15.46 0.24
CA LEU A 63 10.19 -15.70 1.40
C LEU A 63 10.39 -17.18 1.76
N SER A 64 9.79 -18.14 1.03
CA SER A 64 10.04 -19.57 1.25
C SER A 64 11.53 -19.89 1.19
N GLY A 65 12.00 -20.72 2.13
CA GLY A 65 13.41 -21.05 2.29
C GLY A 65 14.29 -19.97 2.92
N ARG A 66 13.73 -18.78 3.20
CA ARG A 66 14.43 -17.65 3.84
C ARG A 66 13.96 -17.36 5.25
N ILE A 67 12.77 -17.83 5.60
CA ILE A 67 12.16 -17.69 6.91
C ILE A 67 11.71 -19.05 7.43
N ALA A 68 11.65 -19.20 8.74
CA ALA A 68 11.34 -20.50 9.38
C ALA A 68 9.85 -20.81 9.39
N MET A 69 8.98 -19.78 9.42
CA MET A 69 7.54 -19.97 9.60
C MET A 69 6.74 -18.79 9.03
N ILE A 70 5.56 -19.09 8.54
CA ILE A 70 4.52 -18.13 8.18
C ILE A 70 3.31 -18.42 9.06
N LEU A 71 2.80 -17.40 9.75
CA LEU A 71 1.51 -17.47 10.43
C LEU A 71 0.46 -16.89 9.48
N ASP A 72 -0.39 -17.77 8.97
CA ASP A 72 -1.49 -17.37 8.10
C ASP A 72 -2.66 -16.88 8.92
N GLY A 73 -2.96 -15.61 8.82
CA GLY A 73 -4.12 -14.96 9.46
C GLY A 73 -5.32 -14.80 8.52
N GLY A 74 -5.25 -15.37 7.33
CA GLY A 74 -6.19 -15.14 6.24
C GLY A 74 -5.85 -13.91 5.40
N PRO A 75 -6.68 -13.61 4.38
CA PRO A 75 -6.50 -12.45 3.53
C PRO A 75 -6.65 -11.15 4.32
N VAL A 76 -5.92 -10.12 3.93
CA VAL A 76 -6.03 -8.80 4.58
C VAL A 76 -7.36 -8.13 4.21
N GLY A 77 -7.98 -7.48 5.19
CA GLY A 77 -9.22 -6.72 4.95
C GLY A 77 -9.00 -5.39 4.24
N ILE A 78 -7.77 -4.84 4.32
CA ILE A 78 -7.38 -3.56 3.70
C ILE A 78 -6.12 -3.82 2.90
N GLY A 79 -6.21 -3.73 1.58
CA GLY A 79 -5.14 -4.07 0.65
C GLY A 79 -4.14 -2.95 0.36
N ILE A 80 -4.16 -1.88 1.13
CA ILE A 80 -3.23 -0.75 0.99
C ILE A 80 -2.39 -0.57 2.25
N GLU A 81 -1.26 0.10 2.12
CA GLU A 81 -0.38 0.41 3.25
C GLU A 81 -1.08 1.27 4.29
N SER A 82 -0.70 1.07 5.56
CA SER A 82 -1.24 1.83 6.69
C SER A 82 -0.89 3.31 6.59
N THR A 83 -1.79 4.16 7.05
CA THR A 83 -1.54 5.58 7.25
C THR A 83 -0.41 5.79 8.24
N ILE A 84 0.49 6.71 7.95
CA ILE A 84 1.54 7.15 8.88
C ILE A 84 1.26 8.60 9.24
N ILE A 85 1.15 8.86 10.54
CA ILE A 85 0.97 10.20 11.10
C ILE A 85 2.17 10.56 11.94
N ASP A 86 2.67 11.78 11.77
CA ASP A 86 3.66 12.41 12.63
C ASP A 86 2.94 13.26 13.69
N LEU A 87 3.20 12.95 14.96
CA LEU A 87 2.65 13.66 16.11
C LEU A 87 3.74 14.45 16.88
N THR A 88 4.92 14.59 16.31
CA THR A 88 6.05 15.25 16.95
C THR A 88 6.15 16.74 16.64
N GLU A 89 5.41 17.18 15.65
CA GLU A 89 5.34 18.58 15.23
C GLU A 89 4.18 19.31 15.94
N SER A 90 4.09 20.61 15.74
CA SER A 90 3.05 21.46 16.34
C SER A 90 1.63 21.14 15.83
N LYS A 91 1.51 20.56 14.65
CA LYS A 91 0.27 20.03 14.08
C LYS A 91 0.48 18.58 13.63
N PRO A 92 -0.49 17.69 13.91
CA PRO A 92 -0.46 16.34 13.39
C PRO A 92 -0.40 16.33 11.87
N MET A 93 0.49 15.51 11.29
CA MET A 93 0.75 15.52 9.86
C MET A 93 0.76 14.11 9.29
N VAL A 94 -0.02 13.85 8.24
CA VAL A 94 0.02 12.57 7.51
C VAL A 94 1.24 12.54 6.61
N LEU A 95 2.14 11.60 6.90
CA LEU A 95 3.35 11.34 6.11
C LEU A 95 3.14 10.29 5.02
N ARG A 96 2.14 9.46 5.14
CA ARG A 96 1.71 8.50 4.11
C ARG A 96 0.21 8.28 4.24
N PRO A 97 -0.58 8.60 3.22
CA PRO A 97 -2.00 8.30 3.21
C PRO A 97 -2.25 6.78 3.14
N GLY A 98 -3.30 6.32 3.78
CA GLY A 98 -3.78 4.95 3.80
C GLY A 98 -5.28 4.94 4.06
N TYR A 99 -5.81 3.82 4.56
CA TYR A 99 -7.24 3.69 4.86
C TYR A 99 -7.74 4.71 5.88
N ILE A 100 -6.95 4.98 6.93
CA ILE A 100 -7.30 6.02 7.91
C ILE A 100 -7.04 7.39 7.29
N THR A 101 -8.11 8.15 7.08
CA THR A 101 -8.05 9.46 6.42
C THR A 101 -7.66 10.60 7.38
N PRO A 102 -7.16 11.74 6.87
CA PRO A 102 -6.92 12.93 7.70
C PRO A 102 -8.17 13.39 8.44
N GLN A 103 -9.34 13.28 7.83
CA GLN A 103 -10.60 13.64 8.49
C GLN A 103 -10.89 12.73 9.70
N MET A 104 -10.79 11.41 9.55
CA MET A 104 -10.97 10.45 10.66
C MET A 104 -10.00 10.74 11.80
N LEU A 105 -8.76 11.10 11.48
CA LEU A 105 -7.75 11.47 12.47
C LEU A 105 -8.11 12.77 13.18
N SER A 106 -8.56 13.78 12.42
CA SER A 106 -8.97 15.08 12.99
C SER A 106 -10.16 14.94 13.96
N GLU A 107 -11.12 14.07 13.64
CA GLU A 107 -12.26 13.77 14.52
C GLU A 107 -11.83 13.16 15.85
N VAL A 108 -10.84 12.26 15.83
CA VAL A 108 -10.33 11.60 17.03
C VAL A 108 -9.42 12.52 17.87
N LEU A 109 -8.58 13.31 17.19
CA LEU A 109 -7.60 14.18 17.85
C LEU A 109 -8.24 15.50 18.34
N GLY A 110 -9.37 15.88 17.78
CA GLY A 110 -10.02 17.17 18.08
C GLY A 110 -9.31 18.38 17.48
N GLU A 111 -8.41 18.17 16.52
CA GLU A 111 -7.66 19.20 15.83
C GLU A 111 -7.42 18.86 14.36
N GLU A 112 -7.09 19.87 13.56
CA GLU A 112 -6.83 19.70 12.12
C GLU A 112 -5.57 18.85 11.88
N VAL A 113 -5.73 17.79 11.10
CA VAL A 113 -4.63 16.97 10.59
C VAL A 113 -4.31 17.37 9.17
N ILE A 114 -3.08 17.76 8.92
CA ILE A 114 -2.61 18.17 7.59
C ILE A 114 -1.94 17.01 6.84
N ILE A 115 -1.82 17.13 5.54
CA ILE A 115 -1.04 16.20 4.72
C ILE A 115 0.33 16.84 4.45
N ASP A 116 1.40 16.04 4.55
CA ASP A 116 2.75 16.53 4.24
C ASP A 116 2.78 17.10 2.81
N PRO A 117 3.16 18.36 2.63
CA PRO A 117 3.26 18.98 1.31
C PRO A 117 4.15 18.21 0.33
N GLY A 118 5.12 17.43 0.81
CA GLY A 118 5.98 16.58 -0.01
C GLY A 118 5.26 15.40 -0.67
N ILE A 119 4.03 15.06 -0.20
CA ILE A 119 3.18 14.07 -0.86
C ILE A 119 2.44 14.71 -2.05
N ILE A 120 2.08 15.98 -1.90
CA ILE A 120 1.28 16.71 -2.89
C ILE A 120 2.16 17.25 -4.03
N ALA A 121 3.38 17.70 -3.69
CA ALA A 121 4.33 18.26 -4.65
C ALA A 121 5.30 17.17 -5.15
N ALA A 122 5.16 16.77 -6.41
CA ALA A 122 5.99 15.74 -7.03
C ALA A 122 7.50 16.11 -7.14
N ASP A 123 7.88 17.34 -6.84
CA ASP A 123 9.24 17.89 -7.01
C ASP A 123 9.85 18.41 -5.70
N ASP A 124 9.62 17.72 -4.61
CA ASP A 124 10.14 18.11 -3.31
C ASP A 124 11.56 17.57 -3.08
N THR A 125 12.52 18.47 -2.91
CA THR A 125 13.94 18.18 -2.60
C THR A 125 14.16 17.79 -1.13
N ARG A 126 13.15 17.87 -0.27
CA ARG A 126 13.24 17.55 1.15
C ARG A 126 13.53 16.07 1.38
N LYS A 127 14.24 15.78 2.47
CA LYS A 127 14.47 14.40 2.90
C LYS A 127 13.15 13.77 3.34
N PRO A 128 12.82 12.55 2.85
CA PRO A 128 11.61 11.86 3.27
C PRO A 128 11.65 11.55 4.76
N LYS A 129 10.57 11.88 5.48
CA LYS A 129 10.42 11.61 6.91
C LYS A 129 9.99 10.17 7.20
N ALA A 130 9.43 9.44 6.21
CA ALA A 130 8.94 8.09 6.37
C ALA A 130 9.28 7.20 5.16
N PRO A 131 9.33 5.86 5.35
CA PRO A 131 9.48 4.91 4.24
C PRO A 131 8.33 5.01 3.23
N GLY A 132 8.66 4.89 1.96
CA GLY A 132 7.66 4.90 0.88
C GLY A 132 7.33 6.29 0.30
N MET A 133 7.93 7.38 0.81
CA MET A 133 7.65 8.73 0.33
C MET A 133 8.42 9.13 -0.95
N LYS A 134 9.59 8.57 -1.23
CA LYS A 134 10.48 9.13 -2.27
C LYS A 134 10.85 8.18 -3.41
N TYR A 135 10.70 6.90 -3.26
CA TYR A 135 11.11 5.93 -4.28
C TYR A 135 9.91 5.17 -4.82
N LYS A 136 10.01 4.71 -6.08
CA LYS A 136 9.02 3.82 -6.67
C LYS A 136 8.99 2.51 -5.86
N HIS A 137 8.11 2.47 -4.88
CA HIS A 137 7.82 1.29 -4.08
C HIS A 137 6.53 0.63 -4.56
N TYR A 138 6.40 -0.68 -4.28
CA TYR A 138 5.13 -1.40 -4.50
C TYR A 138 4.65 -1.42 -5.96
N ALA A 139 5.56 -1.26 -6.89
CA ALA A 139 5.21 -1.26 -8.31
C ALA A 139 4.92 -2.68 -8.80
N PRO A 140 3.80 -2.92 -9.47
CA PRO A 140 3.56 -4.19 -10.16
C PRO A 140 4.58 -4.40 -11.28
N LYS A 141 4.75 -5.67 -11.69
CA LYS A 141 5.66 -6.02 -12.81
C LYS A 141 5.14 -5.52 -14.16
N ALA A 142 3.82 -5.42 -14.29
CA ALA A 142 3.17 -4.95 -15.51
C ALA A 142 3.01 -3.42 -15.48
N ASP A 143 3.03 -2.81 -16.67
CA ASP A 143 2.64 -1.42 -16.81
C ASP A 143 1.15 -1.27 -16.49
N MET A 144 0.81 -0.23 -15.76
CA MET A 144 -0.56 0.09 -15.40
C MET A 144 -0.95 1.47 -15.93
N VAL A 145 -2.12 1.56 -16.51
CA VAL A 145 -2.72 2.82 -16.98
C VAL A 145 -4.09 2.98 -16.31
N ILE A 146 -4.32 4.12 -15.68
CA ILE A 146 -5.63 4.51 -15.17
C ILE A 146 -6.30 5.37 -16.23
N VAL A 147 -7.55 5.02 -16.57
CA VAL A 147 -8.37 5.78 -17.50
C VAL A 147 -9.54 6.37 -16.74
N ASP A 148 -9.69 7.68 -16.81
CA ASP A 148 -10.74 8.43 -16.12
C ASP A 148 -11.58 9.23 -17.12
N GLY A 149 -12.83 9.54 -16.74
CA GLY A 149 -13.79 10.30 -17.54
C GLY A 149 -15.21 9.76 -17.44
N SER A 150 -16.07 10.12 -18.40
CA SER A 150 -17.41 9.55 -18.46
C SER A 150 -17.35 8.06 -18.80
N SER A 151 -18.32 7.28 -18.28
CA SER A 151 -18.34 5.81 -18.41
C SER A 151 -18.18 5.35 -19.86
N ALA A 152 -18.90 5.97 -20.79
CA ALA A 152 -18.81 5.62 -22.21
C ALA A 152 -17.43 5.93 -22.81
N ALA A 153 -16.83 7.06 -22.46
CA ALA A 153 -15.51 7.45 -22.94
C ALA A 153 -14.42 6.51 -22.36
N VAL A 154 -14.53 6.16 -21.08
CA VAL A 154 -13.62 5.22 -20.40
C VAL A 154 -13.67 3.84 -21.08
N ILE A 155 -14.86 3.29 -21.31
CA ILE A 155 -15.04 1.99 -22.00
C ILE A 155 -14.41 2.02 -23.39
N SER A 156 -14.72 3.05 -24.18
CA SER A 156 -14.17 3.20 -25.53
C SER A 156 -12.64 3.29 -25.51
N ARG A 157 -12.09 4.11 -24.62
CA ARG A 157 -10.63 4.30 -24.51
C ARG A 157 -9.90 3.05 -24.04
N ILE A 158 -10.44 2.35 -23.04
CA ILE A 158 -9.85 1.09 -22.56
C ILE A 158 -9.85 0.03 -23.67
N ASN A 159 -10.96 -0.17 -24.38
CA ASN A 159 -11.01 -1.15 -25.48
C ASN A 159 -10.05 -0.80 -26.62
N ALA A 160 -9.87 0.48 -26.93
CA ALA A 160 -8.86 0.92 -27.90
C ALA A 160 -7.43 0.60 -27.44
N LEU A 161 -7.11 0.83 -26.16
CA LEU A 161 -5.81 0.49 -25.58
C LEU A 161 -5.57 -1.03 -25.54
N VAL A 162 -6.60 -1.81 -25.21
CA VAL A 162 -6.54 -3.27 -25.21
C VAL A 162 -6.19 -3.77 -26.61
N HIS A 163 -6.93 -3.31 -27.61
CA HIS A 163 -6.69 -3.69 -29.01
C HIS A 163 -5.26 -3.34 -29.45
N GLU A 164 -4.82 -2.09 -29.23
CA GLU A 164 -3.46 -1.64 -29.54
C GLU A 164 -2.39 -2.55 -28.92
N LYS A 165 -2.56 -2.94 -27.65
CA LYS A 165 -1.59 -3.78 -26.96
C LYS A 165 -1.62 -5.23 -27.45
N GLN A 166 -2.80 -5.77 -27.71
CA GLN A 166 -2.95 -7.12 -28.23
C GLN A 166 -2.39 -7.26 -29.65
N GLU A 167 -2.56 -6.27 -30.52
CA GLU A 167 -1.91 -6.22 -31.85
C GLU A 167 -0.39 -6.25 -31.75
N ASN A 168 0.18 -5.68 -30.66
CA ASN A 168 1.61 -5.74 -30.37
C ASN A 168 2.02 -7.01 -29.60
N GLY A 169 1.19 -8.05 -29.57
CA GLY A 169 1.48 -9.33 -28.95
C GLY A 169 1.52 -9.30 -27.40
N LYS A 170 0.96 -8.27 -26.76
CA LYS A 170 0.89 -8.18 -25.31
C LYS A 170 -0.39 -8.79 -24.78
N LYS A 171 -0.31 -9.47 -23.63
CA LYS A 171 -1.49 -9.84 -22.85
C LYS A 171 -1.94 -8.67 -21.99
N VAL A 172 -3.24 -8.42 -21.96
CA VAL A 172 -3.83 -7.27 -21.28
C VAL A 172 -4.84 -7.73 -20.24
N ALA A 173 -4.72 -7.22 -19.02
CA ALA A 173 -5.73 -7.35 -17.99
C ALA A 173 -6.46 -6.01 -17.81
N VAL A 174 -7.77 -6.06 -17.63
CA VAL A 174 -8.60 -4.91 -17.27
C VAL A 174 -9.16 -5.14 -15.88
N ILE A 175 -9.00 -4.16 -15.00
CA ILE A 175 -9.65 -4.13 -13.68
C ILE A 175 -10.81 -3.15 -13.79
N ALA A 176 -12.03 -3.60 -13.52
CA ALA A 176 -13.25 -2.85 -13.72
C ALA A 176 -14.27 -3.11 -12.61
N THR A 177 -15.27 -2.25 -12.49
CA THR A 177 -16.41 -2.52 -11.62
C THR A 177 -17.39 -3.49 -12.27
N GLU A 178 -18.23 -4.15 -11.48
CA GLU A 178 -19.24 -5.12 -11.96
C GLU A 178 -20.13 -4.52 -13.06
N GLU A 179 -20.47 -3.22 -12.94
CA GLU A 179 -21.36 -2.53 -13.88
C GLU A 179 -20.78 -2.41 -15.29
N THR A 180 -19.46 -2.41 -15.41
CA THR A 180 -18.80 -2.17 -16.69
C THR A 180 -17.96 -3.34 -17.20
N ARG A 181 -17.72 -4.36 -16.38
CA ARG A 181 -16.82 -5.48 -16.75
C ARG A 181 -17.18 -6.20 -18.05
N SER A 182 -18.48 -6.34 -18.34
CA SER A 182 -18.97 -6.97 -19.56
C SER A 182 -18.73 -6.15 -20.84
N SER A 183 -18.33 -4.88 -20.69
CA SER A 183 -18.07 -3.97 -21.81
C SER A 183 -16.63 -4.02 -22.33
N TYR A 184 -15.76 -4.82 -21.71
CA TYR A 184 -14.34 -4.90 -22.08
C TYR A 184 -14.00 -6.21 -22.77
N HIS A 185 -12.96 -6.18 -23.64
CA HIS A 185 -12.54 -7.31 -24.49
C HIS A 185 -11.06 -7.66 -24.28
N ALA A 186 -10.64 -7.79 -23.01
CA ALA A 186 -9.26 -8.09 -22.64
C ALA A 186 -9.03 -9.60 -22.43
N ASP A 187 -7.76 -10.02 -22.36
CA ASP A 187 -7.37 -11.40 -22.08
C ASP A 187 -7.81 -11.84 -20.67
N VAL A 188 -7.79 -10.89 -19.73
CA VAL A 188 -8.24 -11.10 -18.35
C VAL A 188 -9.06 -9.91 -17.92
N ILE A 189 -10.21 -10.14 -17.30
CA ILE A 189 -11.04 -9.09 -16.71
C ILE A 189 -11.28 -9.42 -15.25
N LEU A 190 -10.82 -8.53 -14.37
CA LEU A 190 -10.95 -8.65 -12.93
C LEU A 190 -11.97 -7.64 -12.41
N SER A 191 -12.81 -8.09 -11.48
CA SER A 191 -13.74 -7.21 -10.80
C SER A 191 -13.10 -6.61 -9.54
N MET A 192 -13.33 -5.34 -9.32
CA MET A 192 -13.03 -4.64 -8.07
C MET A 192 -14.28 -4.43 -7.20
N GLY A 193 -15.39 -5.06 -7.53
CA GLY A 193 -16.67 -4.91 -6.85
C GLY A 193 -17.64 -3.99 -7.58
N SER A 194 -18.77 -3.70 -6.92
CA SER A 194 -19.82 -2.82 -7.42
C SER A 194 -19.73 -1.44 -6.77
N ARG A 195 -20.00 -0.39 -7.53
CA ARG A 195 -20.12 0.98 -7.02
C ARG A 195 -21.30 1.18 -6.05
N SER A 196 -22.26 0.27 -6.06
CA SER A 196 -23.38 0.31 -5.11
C SER A 196 -23.02 -0.13 -3.68
N ASN A 197 -21.81 -0.59 -3.46
CA ASN A 197 -21.30 -1.07 -2.17
C ASN A 197 -20.29 -0.10 -1.53
N GLU A 198 -20.28 1.16 -1.95
CA GLU A 198 -19.49 2.24 -1.34
C GLU A 198 -20.18 2.84 -0.11
#